data_4ba56e53837e5a2d2dbc99fcb4753570
#
_entry.id   4ba56e53837e5a2d2dbc99fcb4753570
#
_cell.length_a   1.000
_cell.length_b   1.000
_cell.length_c   1.000
_cell.angle_alpha   90.00
_cell.angle_beta   90.00
_cell.angle_gamma   90.00
#
_symmetry.space_group_name_H-M   'P 1'
#
loop_
_entity.id
_entity.type
_entity.pdbx_description
1 polymer ?
#
loop_
_entity_poly.entity_id
_entity_poly.type
_entity_poly.pdbx_seq_one_letter_code
_entity_poly.pdbx_strand_id
1 'polypeptide(L)'
;MSDETILVTGAAGFIGFHVTQKLLQAGRRVVGLDNINSYYDPKLKEARLDVLKNDPAFSFVKLDLADRSGVADLFGTHRFPVVIHLAAQAGVRYSLENPHAYVDANLQGFTNILEGCRHNACRHLLYASSSSVYGANTKLPFSVHDSVDHPI
;
A
#
# COMPACT_ATOMS: atom_id res chain seq x y z
N MET A 1 20.61 14.29 -5.20
CA MET A 1 19.61 13.28 -4.78
C MET A 1 18.33 13.63 -5.52
N SER A 2 17.61 12.67 -6.11
CA SER A 2 16.37 12.98 -6.85
C SER A 2 15.33 13.50 -5.86
N ASP A 3 14.76 14.67 -6.14
CA ASP A 3 13.70 15.33 -5.35
C ASP A 3 12.33 14.63 -5.53
N GLU A 4 12.37 13.34 -5.82
CA GLU A 4 11.21 12.53 -6.15
C GLU A 4 10.48 12.06 -4.89
N THR A 5 9.19 12.31 -4.86
CA THR A 5 8.33 11.88 -3.75
C THR A 5 7.78 10.47 -4.02
N ILE A 6 7.90 9.60 -3.04
CA ILE A 6 7.41 8.22 -3.11
C ILE A 6 6.07 8.14 -2.37
N LEU A 7 5.06 7.53 -3.00
CA LEU A 7 3.82 7.18 -2.30
C LEU A 7 3.97 5.80 -1.63
N VAL A 8 3.67 5.74 -0.34
CA VAL A 8 3.53 4.47 0.39
C VAL A 8 2.11 4.34 0.91
N THR A 9 1.32 3.40 0.39
CA THR A 9 -0.01 3.12 0.93
C THR A 9 0.06 2.09 2.05
N GLY A 10 -0.86 2.17 3.01
CA GLY A 10 -0.77 1.35 4.22
C GLY A 10 0.37 1.80 5.15
N ALA A 11 0.75 3.07 5.08
CA ALA A 11 1.91 3.61 5.81
C ALA A 11 1.79 3.53 7.34
N ALA A 12 0.58 3.47 7.88
CA ALA A 12 0.34 3.27 9.32
C ALA A 12 0.29 1.78 9.72
N GLY A 13 0.30 0.86 8.74
CA GLY A 13 0.39 -0.58 8.95
C GLY A 13 1.79 -1.02 9.40
N PHE A 14 1.94 -2.32 9.74
CA PHE A 14 3.23 -2.84 10.23
C PHE A 14 4.33 -2.71 9.17
N ILE A 15 4.12 -3.28 7.99
CA ILE A 15 5.14 -3.26 6.92
C ILE A 15 5.31 -1.84 6.38
N GLY A 16 4.19 -1.12 6.13
CA GLY A 16 4.23 0.23 5.58
C GLY A 16 5.00 1.23 6.46
N PHE A 17 4.84 1.14 7.78
CA PHE A 17 5.61 1.95 8.73
C PHE A 17 7.12 1.73 8.58
N HIS A 18 7.58 0.48 8.59
CA HIS A 18 9.01 0.18 8.52
C HIS A 18 9.61 0.53 7.15
N VAL A 19 8.86 0.29 6.06
CA VAL A 19 9.29 0.72 4.71
C VAL A 19 9.43 2.24 4.64
N THR A 20 8.41 2.97 5.11
CA THR A 20 8.44 4.43 5.16
C THR A 20 9.64 4.94 5.96
N GLN A 21 9.87 4.39 7.14
CA GLN A 21 11.01 4.77 7.98
C GLN A 21 12.36 4.54 7.28
N LYS A 22 12.51 3.42 6.57
CA LYS A 22 13.73 3.13 5.79
C LYS A 22 13.93 4.10 4.62
N LEU A 23 12.86 4.48 3.94
CA LEU A 23 12.92 5.46 2.86
C LEU A 23 13.34 6.85 3.38
N LEU A 24 12.77 7.29 4.50
CA LEU A 24 13.14 8.56 5.14
C LEU A 24 14.60 8.56 5.59
N GLN A 25 15.07 7.47 6.24
CA GLN A 25 16.48 7.29 6.61
C GLN A 25 17.42 7.32 5.39
N ALA A 26 16.95 6.90 4.22
CA ALA A 26 17.68 7.00 2.96
C ALA A 26 17.57 8.39 2.28
N GLY A 27 17.01 9.39 2.97
CA GLY A 27 16.87 10.76 2.48
C GLY A 27 15.81 10.91 1.38
N ARG A 28 14.79 10.03 1.35
CA ARG A 28 13.68 10.11 0.39
C ARG A 28 12.51 10.89 0.97
N ARG A 29 11.80 11.62 0.11
CA ARG A 29 10.52 12.24 0.48
C ARG A 29 9.40 11.22 0.33
N VAL A 30 8.54 11.12 1.33
CA VAL A 30 7.46 10.12 1.35
C VAL A 30 6.12 10.77 1.67
N VAL A 31 5.13 10.46 0.85
CA VAL A 31 3.71 10.63 1.18
C VAL A 31 3.20 9.29 1.65
N GLY A 32 2.80 9.21 2.91
CA GLY A 32 2.15 8.03 3.48
C GLY A 32 0.64 8.15 3.39
N LEU A 33 -0.04 7.09 2.94
CA LEU A 33 -1.49 7.01 2.87
C LEU A 33 -2.00 5.84 3.73
N ASP A 34 -3.03 6.08 4.52
CA ASP A 34 -3.77 5.05 5.27
C ASP A 34 -5.18 5.57 5.60
N ASN A 35 -6.18 4.70 5.69
CA ASN A 35 -7.53 5.11 6.07
C ASN A 35 -7.75 5.09 7.59
N ILE A 36 -6.79 4.52 8.35
CA ILE A 36 -6.85 4.38 9.82
C ILE A 36 -8.14 3.64 10.25
N ASN A 37 -8.51 2.59 9.51
CA ASN A 37 -9.67 1.79 9.89
C ASN A 37 -9.44 1.04 11.23
N SER A 38 -10.54 0.58 11.81
CA SER A 38 -10.57 -0.07 13.12
C SER A 38 -10.34 -1.58 13.08
N TYR A 39 -9.93 -2.14 11.95
CA TYR A 39 -9.65 -3.58 11.83
C TYR A 39 -8.51 -4.01 12.78
N TYR A 40 -7.48 -3.18 12.89
CA TYR A 40 -6.51 -3.22 13.99
C TYR A 40 -6.70 -2.01 14.90
N ASP A 41 -6.11 -2.04 16.10
CA ASP A 41 -6.19 -0.91 17.04
C ASP A 41 -5.71 0.39 16.38
N PRO A 42 -6.58 1.40 16.19
CA PRO A 42 -6.19 2.68 15.59
C PRO A 42 -5.09 3.40 16.37
N LYS A 43 -5.02 3.23 17.70
CA LYS A 43 -3.97 3.84 18.53
C LYS A 43 -2.57 3.36 18.13
N LEU A 44 -2.44 2.09 17.73
CA LEU A 44 -1.18 1.57 17.24
C LEU A 44 -0.78 2.22 15.90
N LYS A 45 -1.75 2.48 15.01
CA LYS A 45 -1.52 3.19 13.75
C LYS A 45 -1.14 4.65 14.01
N GLU A 46 -1.83 5.32 14.92
CA GLU A 46 -1.53 6.70 15.32
C GLU A 46 -0.13 6.82 15.91
N ALA A 47 0.26 5.94 16.84
CA ALA A 47 1.60 5.93 17.42
C ALA A 47 2.71 5.78 16.37
N ARG A 48 2.50 4.93 15.34
CA ARG A 48 3.43 4.82 14.22
C ARG A 48 3.53 6.10 13.41
N LEU A 49 2.39 6.73 13.12
CA LEU A 49 2.36 8.00 12.40
C LEU A 49 3.05 9.12 13.17
N ASP A 50 2.91 9.17 14.50
CA ASP A 50 3.57 10.17 15.32
C ASP A 50 5.09 10.06 15.24
N VAL A 51 5.64 8.83 15.13
CA VAL A 51 7.06 8.63 14.88
C VAL A 51 7.46 9.16 13.50
N LEU A 52 6.68 8.83 12.44
CA LEU A 52 6.99 9.26 11.07
C LEU A 52 6.89 10.77 10.87
N LYS A 53 5.91 11.43 11.49
CA LYS A 53 5.68 12.87 11.39
C LYS A 53 6.81 13.73 11.97
N ASN A 54 7.72 13.14 12.77
CA ASN A 54 8.91 13.85 13.24
C ASN A 54 9.94 14.11 12.12
N ASP A 55 9.83 13.44 10.99
CA ASP A 55 10.69 13.67 9.83
C ASP A 55 10.04 14.68 8.87
N PRO A 56 10.70 15.81 8.56
CA PRO A 56 10.13 16.85 7.68
C PRO A 56 9.96 16.40 6.23
N ALA A 57 10.59 15.29 5.83
CA ALA A 57 10.42 14.69 4.50
C ALA A 57 9.18 13.77 4.40
N PHE A 58 8.43 13.61 5.50
CA PHE A 58 7.21 12.82 5.54
C PHE A 58 5.96 13.69 5.55
N SER A 59 4.99 13.34 4.74
CA SER A 59 3.62 13.86 4.86
C SER A 59 2.61 12.72 4.88
N PHE A 60 1.48 12.92 5.55
CA PHE A 60 0.45 11.90 5.72
C PHE A 60 -0.88 12.35 5.12
N VAL A 61 -1.50 11.45 4.36
CA VAL A 61 -2.83 11.63 3.80
C VAL A 61 -3.74 10.54 4.36
N LYS A 62 -4.77 10.94 5.10
CA LYS A 62 -5.83 10.03 5.54
C LYS A 62 -6.86 9.91 4.43
N LEU A 63 -6.84 8.78 3.74
CA LEU A 63 -7.71 8.53 2.59
C LEU A 63 -8.03 7.03 2.48
N ASP A 64 -9.27 6.70 2.13
CA ASP A 64 -9.64 5.34 1.76
C ASP A 64 -9.36 5.12 0.27
N LEU A 65 -8.71 4.01 -0.06
CA LEU A 65 -8.39 3.68 -1.45
C LEU A 65 -9.65 3.41 -2.31
N ALA A 66 -10.76 3.05 -1.68
CA ALA A 66 -12.05 2.89 -2.37
C ALA A 66 -12.64 4.23 -2.84
N ASP A 67 -12.19 5.36 -2.27
CA ASP A 67 -12.55 6.69 -2.77
C ASP A 67 -11.80 7.03 -4.06
N ARG A 68 -12.46 6.76 -5.19
CA ARG A 68 -11.91 6.98 -6.54
C ARG A 68 -11.50 8.44 -6.77
N SER A 69 -12.34 9.37 -6.35
CA SER A 69 -12.07 10.81 -6.56
C SER A 69 -10.89 11.28 -5.72
N GLY A 70 -10.87 10.93 -4.44
CA GLY A 70 -9.76 11.27 -3.55
C GLY A 70 -8.42 10.71 -4.01
N VAL A 71 -8.40 9.47 -4.52
CA VAL A 71 -7.17 8.86 -5.08
C VAL A 71 -6.75 9.59 -6.35
N ALA A 72 -7.68 9.90 -7.27
CA ALA A 72 -7.36 10.62 -8.50
C ALA A 72 -6.79 12.02 -8.20
N ASP A 73 -7.38 12.75 -7.26
CA ASP A 73 -6.92 14.07 -6.83
C ASP A 73 -5.52 14.01 -6.19
N LEU A 74 -5.28 12.99 -5.35
CA LEU A 74 -3.96 12.77 -4.74
C LEU A 74 -2.87 12.58 -5.81
N PHE A 75 -3.12 11.73 -6.79
CA PHE A 75 -2.16 11.50 -7.88
C PHE A 75 -1.99 12.73 -8.79
N GLY A 76 -3.07 13.47 -9.06
CA GLY A 76 -3.05 14.70 -9.84
C GLY A 76 -2.22 15.81 -9.18
N THR A 77 -2.30 15.90 -7.85
CA THR A 77 -1.60 16.94 -7.06
C THR A 77 -0.10 16.64 -6.90
N HIS A 78 0.27 15.39 -6.65
CA HIS A 78 1.63 15.05 -6.21
C HIS A 78 2.52 14.40 -7.28
N ARG A 79 1.99 13.80 -8.33
CA ARG A 79 2.75 13.08 -9.38
C ARG A 79 3.82 12.16 -8.80
N PHE A 80 3.43 10.94 -8.39
CA PHE A 80 4.34 9.98 -7.78
C PHE A 80 5.09 9.15 -8.83
N PRO A 81 6.40 9.34 -9.03
CA PRO A 81 7.18 8.49 -9.95
C PRO A 81 7.34 7.07 -9.45
N VAL A 82 7.25 6.86 -8.13
CA VAL A 82 7.33 5.54 -7.49
C VAL A 82 6.18 5.40 -6.50
N VAL A 83 5.49 4.27 -6.58
CA VAL A 83 4.41 3.90 -5.66
C VAL A 83 4.73 2.55 -5.02
N ILE A 84 4.65 2.48 -3.69
CA ILE A 84 4.76 1.24 -2.91
C ILE A 84 3.40 0.98 -2.27
N HIS A 85 2.66 0.04 -2.86
CA HIS A 85 1.30 -0.26 -2.47
C HIS A 85 1.25 -1.45 -1.51
N LEU A 86 1.01 -1.14 -0.22
CA LEU A 86 0.97 -2.11 0.87
C LEU A 86 -0.39 -2.10 1.61
N ALA A 87 -1.27 -1.16 1.27
CA ALA A 87 -2.61 -1.11 1.84
C ALA A 87 -3.47 -2.23 1.24
N ALA A 88 -4.01 -3.05 2.12
CA ALA A 88 -4.94 -4.11 1.76
C ALA A 88 -5.79 -4.48 2.98
N GLN A 89 -6.98 -5.01 2.75
CA GLN A 89 -7.68 -5.76 3.79
C GLN A 89 -7.05 -7.14 3.87
N ALA A 90 -6.42 -7.43 5.01
CA ALA A 90 -5.77 -8.71 5.31
C ALA A 90 -6.67 -9.59 6.21
N GLY A 91 -6.28 -10.87 6.37
CA GLY A 91 -6.93 -11.81 7.28
C GLY A 91 -8.02 -12.66 6.62
N VAL A 92 -7.68 -13.89 6.21
CA VAL A 92 -8.57 -14.79 5.47
C VAL A 92 -9.92 -15.01 6.18
N ARG A 93 -9.93 -15.20 7.51
CA ARG A 93 -11.17 -15.48 8.25
C ARG A 93 -12.15 -14.32 8.24
N TYR A 94 -11.67 -13.09 8.31
CA TYR A 94 -12.52 -11.91 8.30
C TYR A 94 -13.27 -11.73 6.97
N SER A 95 -12.79 -12.33 5.88
CA SER A 95 -13.51 -12.29 4.60
C SER A 95 -14.86 -13.02 4.64
N LEU A 96 -15.03 -13.95 5.57
CA LEU A 96 -16.31 -14.66 5.80
C LEU A 96 -17.32 -13.78 6.56
N GLU A 97 -16.82 -12.84 7.36
CA GLU A 97 -17.64 -11.92 8.15
C GLU A 97 -17.97 -10.64 7.37
N ASN A 98 -16.99 -10.10 6.65
CA ASN A 98 -17.13 -8.87 5.89
C ASN A 98 -16.43 -8.96 4.52
N PRO A 99 -17.02 -9.65 3.53
CA PRO A 99 -16.43 -9.77 2.19
C PRO A 99 -16.32 -8.43 1.45
N HIS A 100 -17.23 -7.48 1.71
CA HIS A 100 -17.20 -6.17 1.06
C HIS A 100 -15.92 -5.39 1.35
N ALA A 101 -15.39 -5.48 2.57
CA ALA A 101 -14.12 -4.83 2.91
C ALA A 101 -12.96 -5.29 1.99
N TYR A 102 -12.99 -6.54 1.50
CA TYR A 102 -11.98 -7.05 0.57
C TYR A 102 -12.21 -6.57 -0.86
N VAL A 103 -13.46 -6.49 -1.30
CA VAL A 103 -13.79 -5.92 -2.61
C VAL A 103 -13.39 -4.44 -2.66
N ASP A 104 -13.76 -3.68 -1.63
CA ASP A 104 -13.50 -2.25 -1.56
C ASP A 104 -11.98 -1.97 -1.50
N ALA A 105 -11.25 -2.61 -0.58
CA ALA A 105 -9.82 -2.36 -0.43
C ALA A 105 -8.96 -3.00 -1.52
N ASN A 106 -9.18 -4.31 -1.81
CA ASN A 106 -8.24 -5.10 -2.61
C ASN A 106 -8.57 -5.13 -4.10
N LEU A 107 -9.83 -4.87 -4.50
CA LEU A 107 -10.20 -4.76 -5.90
C LEU A 107 -10.38 -3.29 -6.31
N GLN A 108 -11.33 -2.59 -5.73
CA GLN A 108 -11.59 -1.20 -6.09
C GLN A 108 -10.40 -0.29 -5.73
N GLY A 109 -9.88 -0.42 -4.51
CA GLY A 109 -8.73 0.37 -4.06
C GLY A 109 -7.49 0.11 -4.92
N PHE A 110 -7.19 -1.16 -5.24
CA PHE A 110 -6.07 -1.49 -6.12
C PHE A 110 -6.28 -0.95 -7.54
N THR A 111 -7.50 -1.06 -8.09
CA THR A 111 -7.83 -0.47 -9.39
C THR A 111 -7.59 1.03 -9.40
N ASN A 112 -7.99 1.75 -8.35
CA ASN A 112 -7.76 3.20 -8.24
C ASN A 112 -6.25 3.54 -8.22
N ILE A 113 -5.42 2.73 -7.56
CA ILE A 113 -3.95 2.89 -7.59
C ILE A 113 -3.40 2.64 -9.00
N LEU A 114 -3.85 1.59 -9.70
CA LEU A 114 -3.41 1.31 -11.07
C LEU A 114 -3.75 2.46 -12.03
N GLU A 115 -4.97 3.00 -11.94
CA GLU A 115 -5.42 4.14 -12.75
C GLU A 115 -4.64 5.42 -12.39
N GLY A 116 -4.40 5.66 -11.10
CA GLY A 116 -3.54 6.75 -10.64
C GLY A 116 -2.13 6.66 -11.23
N CYS A 117 -1.52 5.49 -11.21
CA CYS A 117 -0.21 5.24 -11.80
C CYS A 117 -0.23 5.43 -13.33
N ARG A 118 -1.24 4.88 -14.00
CA ARG A 118 -1.37 4.93 -15.48
C ARG A 118 -1.48 6.36 -16.00
N HIS A 119 -2.22 7.21 -15.30
CA HIS A 119 -2.52 8.57 -15.76
C HIS A 119 -1.50 9.63 -15.32
N ASN A 120 -0.63 9.33 -14.34
CA ASN A 120 0.24 10.33 -13.72
C ASN A 120 1.74 10.02 -13.84
N ALA A 121 2.16 9.33 -14.91
CA ALA A 121 3.55 9.04 -15.23
C ALA A 121 4.33 8.30 -14.11
N CYS A 122 3.65 7.42 -13.36
CA CYS A 122 4.31 6.53 -12.43
C CYS A 122 5.22 5.56 -13.22
N ARG A 123 6.50 5.53 -12.87
CA ARG A 123 7.50 4.72 -13.56
C ARG A 123 7.68 3.34 -12.92
N HIS A 124 7.37 3.25 -11.63
CA HIS A 124 7.56 2.01 -10.88
C HIS A 124 6.48 1.86 -9.81
N LEU A 125 5.67 0.82 -9.97
CA LEU A 125 4.71 0.37 -8.96
C LEU A 125 5.21 -0.95 -8.37
N LEU A 126 5.47 -0.94 -7.06
CA LEU A 126 5.64 -2.15 -6.24
C LEU A 126 4.36 -2.40 -5.48
N TYR A 127 3.89 -3.64 -5.45
CA TYR A 127 2.73 -4.01 -4.64
C TYR A 127 2.94 -5.36 -3.95
N ALA A 128 2.37 -5.49 -2.77
CA ALA A 128 2.38 -6.74 -2.05
C ALA A 128 1.39 -7.72 -2.70
N SER A 129 1.87 -8.90 -3.06
CA SER A 129 1.08 -10.02 -3.50
C SER A 129 0.88 -11.01 -2.33
N SER A 130 0.48 -12.22 -2.61
CA SER A 130 0.24 -13.28 -1.63
C SER A 130 0.95 -14.56 -2.04
N SER A 131 1.41 -15.34 -1.05
CA SER A 131 1.92 -16.69 -1.31
C SER A 131 0.86 -17.63 -1.91
N SER A 132 -0.42 -17.30 -1.80
CA SER A 132 -1.51 -18.04 -2.45
C SER A 132 -1.40 -18.09 -3.98
N VAL A 133 -0.65 -17.16 -4.60
CA VAL A 133 -0.42 -17.19 -6.06
C VAL A 133 0.38 -18.42 -6.50
N TYR A 134 1.19 -19.01 -5.61
CA TYR A 134 1.92 -20.24 -5.91
C TYR A 134 1.03 -21.48 -5.93
N GLY A 135 -0.19 -21.41 -5.38
CA GLY A 135 -1.22 -22.42 -5.52
C GLY A 135 -0.77 -23.82 -5.08
N ALA A 136 -0.96 -24.77 -5.96
CA ALA A 136 -0.64 -26.18 -5.75
C ALA A 136 0.85 -26.54 -5.97
N ASN A 137 1.76 -25.58 -6.07
CA ASN A 137 3.19 -25.87 -6.18
C ASN A 137 3.68 -26.67 -4.95
N THR A 138 4.34 -27.79 -5.21
CA THR A 138 4.87 -28.67 -4.16
C THR A 138 6.36 -28.44 -3.88
N LYS A 139 7.06 -27.74 -4.77
CA LYS A 139 8.49 -27.43 -4.60
C LYS A 139 8.69 -26.33 -3.56
N LEU A 140 9.55 -26.55 -2.59
CA LEU A 140 9.93 -25.59 -1.56
C LEU A 140 11.46 -25.43 -1.52
N PRO A 141 11.95 -24.19 -1.26
CA PRO A 141 11.18 -22.94 -1.14
C PRO A 141 10.59 -22.50 -2.48
N PHE A 142 9.50 -21.72 -2.44
CA PHE A 142 8.94 -21.10 -3.65
C PHE A 142 9.96 -20.17 -4.32
N SER A 143 9.92 -20.12 -5.65
CA SER A 143 10.79 -19.28 -6.47
C SER A 143 9.96 -18.32 -7.29
N VAL A 144 10.49 -17.13 -7.57
CA VAL A 144 9.88 -16.16 -8.50
C VAL A 144 9.75 -16.69 -9.94
N HIS A 145 10.41 -17.82 -10.26
CA HIS A 145 10.33 -18.51 -11.54
C HIS A 145 9.31 -19.65 -11.55
N ASP A 146 8.67 -19.94 -10.41
CA ASP A 146 7.62 -20.96 -10.35
C ASP A 146 6.34 -20.43 -11.00
N SER A 147 5.56 -21.33 -11.62
CA SER A 147 4.26 -20.94 -12.19
C SER A 147 3.30 -20.46 -11.13
N VAL A 148 2.55 -19.40 -11.46
CA VAL A 148 1.50 -18.82 -10.62
C VAL A 148 0.13 -18.84 -11.31
N ASP A 149 -0.01 -19.72 -12.32
CA ASP A 149 -1.20 -19.77 -13.18
C ASP A 149 -2.39 -20.49 -12.52
N HIS A 150 -2.15 -21.21 -11.43
CA HIS A 150 -3.17 -22.02 -10.73
C HIS A 150 -3.19 -21.66 -9.24
N PRO A 151 -3.58 -20.43 -8.86
CA PRO A 151 -3.72 -20.06 -7.45
C PRO A 151 -4.85 -20.85 -6.79
N ILE A 152 -4.75 -21.07 -5.47
CA ILE A 152 -5.80 -21.71 -4.65
C ILE A 152 -6.62 -20.63 -3.98
#